data_7aab35a6b68d90417b155805dcd2c152
#
_entry.id   7aab35a6b68d90417b155805dcd2c152
#
_cell.length_a   1.000
_cell.length_b   1.000
_cell.length_c   1.000
_cell.angle_alpha   90.00
_cell.angle_beta   90.00
_cell.angle_gamma   90.00
#
_symmetry.space_group_name_H-M   'P 1'
#
loop_
_entity.id
_entity.type
_entity.pdbx_description
1 polymer ?
#
loop_
_entity_poly.entity_id
_entity_poly.type
_entity_poly.pdbx_seq_one_letter_code
_entity_poly.pdbx_strand_id
1 'polypeptide(L)'
;EAADGFGLVNDYLSYLADRNYSPRTIRSYGFGLLAFCRWLSAEGIGLSAVSTDVLLRFLAACRTERVSGRLSGPNVVRLDDGRRADSLSPATINLRLAAVSGLFSFWSMRDPDVTDPVPKGKETKRLSAGERDGMLAHVSRAPKRRSALRVRDARRLPKTLDQSEVVALFESLRTWRDRAIAGLMVFCGLRSAEVLALDVGDVDIGGRWLKVLGKGN
;
A
#
# COMPACT_ATOMS: atom_id res chain seq x y z
N GLU A 1 -14.96 17.12 -20.50
CA GLU A 1 -15.17 15.92 -19.64
C GLU A 1 -13.87 15.29 -19.14
N ALA A 2 -12.82 15.12 -19.97
CA ALA A 2 -11.53 14.58 -19.48
C ALA A 2 -10.80 15.56 -18.53
N ALA A 3 -10.93 16.85 -18.74
CA ALA A 3 -10.32 17.89 -17.89
C ALA A 3 -10.94 17.92 -16.48
N ASP A 4 -12.23 17.65 -16.34
CA ASP A 4 -12.93 17.63 -15.05
C ASP A 4 -12.48 16.47 -14.15
N GLY A 5 -12.14 15.33 -14.74
CA GLY A 5 -11.64 14.17 -13.99
C GLY A 5 -10.31 14.41 -13.29
N PHE A 6 -9.39 15.16 -13.91
CA PHE A 6 -8.12 15.51 -13.29
C PHE A 6 -8.27 16.55 -12.19
N GLY A 7 -9.21 17.50 -12.33
CA GLY A 7 -9.55 18.45 -11.27
C GLY A 7 -9.99 17.73 -9.99
N LEU A 8 -10.96 16.82 -10.11
CA LEU A 8 -11.46 16.04 -8.97
C LEU A 8 -10.38 15.17 -8.31
N VAL A 9 -9.49 14.57 -9.11
CA VAL A 9 -8.36 13.78 -8.59
C VAL A 9 -7.41 14.67 -7.78
N ASN A 10 -7.07 15.87 -8.27
CA ASN A 10 -6.22 16.81 -7.56
C ASN A 10 -6.86 17.29 -6.26
N ASP A 11 -8.16 17.61 -6.27
CA ASP A 11 -8.91 17.96 -5.07
C ASP A 11 -8.87 16.84 -4.03
N TYR A 12 -9.04 15.60 -4.48
CA TYR A 12 -8.97 14.44 -3.58
C TYR A 12 -7.56 14.26 -2.99
N LEU A 13 -6.51 14.43 -3.78
CA LEU A 13 -5.13 14.29 -3.26
C LEU A 13 -4.81 15.43 -2.29
N SER A 14 -5.29 16.65 -2.52
CA SER A 14 -5.19 17.77 -1.58
C SER A 14 -5.95 17.48 -0.29
N TYR A 15 -7.17 16.97 -0.38
CA TYR A 15 -7.95 16.54 0.78
C TYR A 15 -7.23 15.48 1.63
N LEU A 16 -6.50 14.55 0.99
CA LEU A 16 -5.69 13.58 1.73
C LEU A 16 -4.51 14.25 2.45
N ALA A 17 -3.90 15.26 1.84
CA ALA A 17 -2.83 16.05 2.46
C ALA A 17 -3.35 16.81 3.69
N ASP A 18 -4.49 17.48 3.58
CA ASP A 18 -5.15 18.19 4.68
C ASP A 18 -5.52 17.25 5.84
N ARG A 19 -5.79 15.98 5.53
CA ARG A 19 -6.01 14.93 6.53
C ARG A 19 -4.74 14.28 7.07
N ASN A 20 -3.59 14.85 6.81
CA ASN A 20 -2.30 14.39 7.31
C ASN A 20 -1.90 12.97 6.85
N TYR A 21 -2.34 12.58 5.63
CA TYR A 21 -1.84 11.35 5.03
C TYR A 21 -0.36 11.50 4.66
N SER A 22 0.41 10.43 4.82
CA SER A 22 1.84 10.49 4.49
C SER A 22 2.04 10.81 3.00
N PRO A 23 3.09 11.60 2.64
CA PRO A 23 3.39 11.92 1.23
C PRO A 23 3.54 10.66 0.36
N ARG A 24 4.07 9.58 0.94
CA ARG A 24 4.19 8.29 0.26
C ARG A 24 2.83 7.68 -0.09
N THR A 25 1.85 7.79 0.81
CA THR A 25 0.47 7.31 0.57
C THR A 25 -0.19 8.14 -0.53
N ILE A 26 -0.09 9.46 -0.45
CA ILE A 26 -0.66 10.38 -1.46
C ILE A 26 -0.06 10.08 -2.84
N ARG A 27 1.27 9.96 -2.94
CA ARG A 27 1.94 9.58 -4.18
C ARG A 27 1.47 8.23 -4.72
N SER A 28 1.33 7.23 -3.86
CA SER A 28 0.87 5.90 -4.27
C SER A 28 -0.57 5.91 -4.77
N TYR A 29 -1.44 6.70 -4.14
CA TYR A 29 -2.82 6.92 -4.58
C TYR A 29 -2.86 7.68 -5.90
N GLY A 30 -2.04 8.73 -6.06
CA GLY A 30 -1.93 9.47 -7.32
C GLY A 30 -1.56 8.57 -8.50
N PHE A 31 -0.57 7.68 -8.35
CA PHE A 31 -0.24 6.72 -9.40
C PHE A 31 -1.37 5.71 -9.66
N GLY A 32 -2.08 5.26 -8.62
CA GLY A 32 -3.23 4.38 -8.77
C GLY A 32 -4.37 5.04 -9.55
N LEU A 33 -4.68 6.29 -9.23
CA LEU A 33 -5.70 7.09 -9.91
C LEU A 33 -5.30 7.46 -11.34
N LEU A 34 -4.03 7.78 -11.57
CA LEU A 34 -3.51 8.04 -12.92
C LEU A 34 -3.68 6.80 -13.83
N ALA A 35 -3.40 5.60 -13.31
CA ALA A 35 -3.61 4.36 -14.05
C ALA A 35 -5.11 4.15 -14.36
N PHE A 36 -5.99 4.46 -13.42
CA PHE A 36 -7.44 4.37 -13.60
C PHE A 36 -7.94 5.37 -14.65
N CYS A 37 -7.56 6.64 -14.55
CA CYS A 37 -7.96 7.67 -15.50
C CYS A 37 -7.46 7.38 -16.93
N ARG A 38 -6.22 6.89 -17.08
CA ARG A 38 -5.69 6.48 -18.38
C ARG A 38 -6.47 5.32 -18.99
N TRP A 39 -6.84 4.34 -18.16
CA TRP A 39 -7.66 3.22 -18.61
C TRP A 39 -9.06 3.68 -19.02
N LEU A 40 -9.73 4.54 -18.22
CA LEU A 40 -11.03 5.12 -18.57
C LEU A 40 -10.97 5.90 -19.90
N SER A 41 -9.93 6.70 -20.08
CA SER A 41 -9.72 7.46 -21.32
C SER A 41 -9.55 6.53 -22.54
N ALA A 42 -8.82 5.42 -22.38
CA ALA A 42 -8.64 4.44 -23.44
C ALA A 42 -9.94 3.67 -23.79
N GLU A 43 -10.82 3.48 -22.81
CA GLU A 43 -12.15 2.87 -22.99
C GLU A 43 -13.22 3.88 -23.44
N GLY A 44 -12.90 5.18 -23.51
CA GLY A 44 -13.85 6.24 -23.85
C GLY A 44 -14.93 6.46 -22.78
N ILE A 45 -14.64 6.14 -21.50
CA ILE A 45 -15.58 6.22 -20.39
C ILE A 45 -15.31 7.49 -19.57
N GLY A 46 -16.32 8.33 -19.39
CA GLY A 46 -16.26 9.46 -18.48
C GLY A 46 -16.29 9.03 -17.01
N LEU A 47 -15.73 9.84 -16.12
CA LEU A 47 -15.67 9.51 -14.68
C LEU A 47 -17.08 9.39 -14.06
N SER A 48 -18.03 10.20 -14.52
CA SER A 48 -19.43 10.17 -14.09
C SER A 48 -20.20 8.91 -14.54
N ALA A 49 -19.71 8.25 -15.59
CA ALA A 49 -20.32 7.02 -16.12
C ALA A 49 -19.77 5.74 -15.48
N VAL A 50 -18.92 5.88 -14.46
CA VAL A 50 -18.33 4.73 -13.78
C VAL A 50 -19.37 4.02 -12.92
N SER A 51 -19.67 2.78 -13.29
CA SER A 51 -20.53 1.85 -12.54
C SER A 51 -19.70 0.74 -11.88
N THR A 52 -20.34 -0.10 -11.07
CA THR A 52 -19.72 -1.32 -10.53
C THR A 52 -19.15 -2.22 -11.62
N ASP A 53 -19.86 -2.37 -12.76
CA ASP A 53 -19.38 -3.18 -13.88
C ASP A 53 -18.12 -2.61 -14.52
N VAL A 54 -18.02 -1.29 -14.64
CA VAL A 54 -16.80 -0.61 -15.10
C VAL A 54 -15.63 -0.89 -14.14
N LEU A 55 -15.88 -0.88 -12.84
CA LEU A 55 -14.84 -1.22 -11.84
C LEU A 55 -14.41 -2.70 -11.93
N LEU A 56 -15.32 -3.62 -12.22
CA LEU A 56 -14.98 -5.03 -12.47
C LEU A 56 -14.14 -5.19 -13.74
N ARG A 57 -14.45 -4.46 -14.81
CA ARG A 57 -13.62 -4.41 -16.04
C ARG A 57 -12.23 -3.85 -15.76
N PHE A 58 -12.15 -2.76 -14.99
CA PHE A 58 -10.84 -2.22 -14.55
C PHE A 58 -10.03 -3.23 -13.74
N LEU A 59 -10.68 -3.95 -12.82
CA LEU A 59 -10.03 -5.03 -12.06
C LEU A 59 -9.47 -6.12 -13.00
N ALA A 60 -10.25 -6.55 -14.00
CA ALA A 60 -9.80 -7.51 -15.00
C ALA A 60 -8.61 -6.98 -15.81
N ALA A 61 -8.66 -5.70 -16.24
CA ALA A 61 -7.57 -5.04 -16.93
C ALA A 61 -6.29 -4.99 -16.08
N CYS A 62 -6.40 -4.64 -14.80
CA CYS A 62 -5.25 -4.67 -13.88
C CYS A 62 -4.60 -6.06 -13.74
N ARG A 63 -5.37 -7.14 -13.87
CA ARG A 63 -4.84 -8.51 -13.78
C ARG A 63 -4.10 -8.95 -15.03
N THR A 64 -4.47 -8.41 -16.19
CA THR A 64 -3.85 -8.69 -17.48
C THR A 64 -2.75 -7.69 -17.84
N GLU A 65 -2.67 -6.55 -17.13
CA GLU A 65 -1.66 -5.52 -17.36
C GLU A 65 -0.26 -6.11 -17.19
N ARG A 66 0.54 -6.03 -18.26
CA ARG A 66 1.96 -6.38 -18.22
C ARG A 66 2.75 -5.21 -17.68
N VAL A 67 3.58 -5.46 -16.70
CA VAL A 67 4.52 -4.46 -16.17
C VAL A 67 5.70 -4.37 -17.12
N SER A 68 5.60 -3.50 -18.12
CA SER A 68 6.72 -3.16 -19.00
C SER A 68 7.77 -2.37 -18.22
N GLY A 69 9.05 -2.74 -18.32
CA GLY A 69 10.17 -1.86 -17.93
C GLY A 69 10.75 -2.06 -16.55
N ARG A 70 10.63 -3.21 -15.91
CA ARG A 70 11.60 -3.57 -14.88
C ARG A 70 12.95 -3.81 -15.54
N LEU A 71 13.90 -2.94 -15.17
CA LEU A 71 15.27 -2.94 -15.62
C LEU A 71 15.83 -4.37 -15.73
N SER A 72 16.06 -4.82 -16.96
CA SER A 72 16.90 -5.95 -17.25
C SER A 72 18.27 -5.39 -17.58
N GLY A 73 19.11 -5.27 -16.58
CA GLY A 73 20.51 -4.90 -16.77
C GLY A 73 21.43 -6.04 -16.34
N PRO A 74 22.69 -6.10 -16.79
CA PRO A 74 23.63 -7.15 -16.43
C PRO A 74 23.89 -7.26 -14.91
N ASN A 75 23.56 -6.22 -14.14
CA ASN A 75 23.75 -6.15 -12.70
C ASN A 75 22.44 -6.31 -11.89
N VAL A 76 21.32 -6.67 -12.56
CA VAL A 76 20.04 -6.85 -11.89
C VAL A 76 19.78 -8.34 -11.71
N VAL A 77 19.97 -8.84 -10.49
CA VAL A 77 19.56 -10.19 -10.10
C VAL A 77 18.08 -10.17 -9.80
N ARG A 78 17.30 -10.91 -10.59
CA ARG A 78 15.89 -11.17 -10.26
C ARG A 78 15.84 -12.19 -9.12
N LEU A 79 15.33 -11.78 -7.99
CA LEU A 79 14.92 -12.74 -6.96
C LEU A 79 13.61 -13.37 -7.46
N ASP A 80 13.73 -14.51 -8.12
CA ASP A 80 12.55 -15.24 -8.61
C ASP A 80 11.83 -15.88 -7.43
N ASP A 81 10.71 -15.30 -7.07
CA ASP A 81 9.81 -15.81 -6.02
C ASP A 81 8.66 -16.66 -6.61
N GLY A 82 8.81 -17.14 -7.85
CA GLY A 82 7.81 -17.94 -8.57
C GLY A 82 6.60 -17.13 -9.03
N ARG A 83 6.63 -15.80 -8.95
CA ARG A 83 5.61 -14.93 -9.55
C ARG A 83 5.95 -14.72 -11.03
N ARG A 84 4.95 -14.79 -11.89
CA ARG A 84 5.07 -14.26 -13.24
C ARG A 84 5.45 -12.79 -13.11
N ALA A 85 6.71 -12.48 -13.44
CA ALA A 85 7.31 -11.15 -13.28
C ALA A 85 6.60 -10.05 -14.09
N ASP A 86 5.66 -10.44 -14.95
CA ASP A 86 5.04 -9.60 -15.96
C ASP A 86 3.64 -9.08 -15.56
N SER A 87 3.10 -9.45 -14.40
CA SER A 87 1.78 -9.00 -13.96
C SER A 87 1.82 -8.22 -12.65
N LEU A 88 0.83 -7.35 -12.45
CA LEU A 88 0.69 -6.61 -11.21
C LEU A 88 0.44 -7.55 -10.02
N SER A 89 1.10 -7.25 -8.89
CA SER A 89 0.85 -8.01 -7.65
C SER A 89 -0.56 -7.72 -7.11
N PRO A 90 -1.21 -8.69 -6.43
CA PRO A 90 -2.49 -8.46 -5.76
C PRO A 90 -2.48 -7.25 -4.82
N ALA A 91 -1.37 -6.99 -4.14
CA ALA A 91 -1.20 -5.83 -3.28
C ALA A 91 -1.27 -4.51 -4.07
N THR A 92 -0.63 -4.44 -5.26
CA THR A 92 -0.68 -3.28 -6.14
C THR A 92 -2.09 -3.04 -6.68
N ILE A 93 -2.77 -4.11 -7.10
CA ILE A 93 -4.16 -4.03 -7.58
C ILE A 93 -5.07 -3.52 -6.45
N ASN A 94 -4.94 -4.08 -5.24
CA ASN A 94 -5.71 -3.65 -4.08
C ASN A 94 -5.45 -2.19 -3.70
N LEU A 95 -4.22 -1.70 -3.86
CA LEU A 95 -3.87 -0.30 -3.64
C LEU A 95 -4.55 0.62 -4.67
N ARG A 96 -4.55 0.26 -5.96
CA ARG A 96 -5.27 0.99 -7.01
C ARG A 96 -6.77 1.06 -6.71
N LEU A 97 -7.38 -0.08 -6.38
CA LEU A 97 -8.80 -0.15 -6.02
C LEU A 97 -9.14 0.66 -4.77
N ALA A 98 -8.25 0.69 -3.78
CA ALA A 98 -8.42 1.51 -2.59
C ALA A 98 -8.37 3.00 -2.91
N ALA A 99 -7.48 3.44 -3.81
CA ALA A 99 -7.40 4.82 -4.26
C ALA A 99 -8.68 5.24 -5.02
N VAL A 100 -9.18 4.38 -5.91
CA VAL A 100 -10.44 4.60 -6.65
C VAL A 100 -11.64 4.65 -5.70
N SER A 101 -11.73 3.70 -4.76
CA SER A 101 -12.78 3.71 -3.74
C SER A 101 -12.76 4.98 -2.89
N GLY A 102 -11.57 5.45 -2.52
CA GLY A 102 -11.40 6.70 -1.79
C GLY A 102 -11.85 7.92 -2.58
N LEU A 103 -11.53 7.97 -3.88
CA LEU A 103 -11.95 9.05 -4.78
C LEU A 103 -13.49 9.14 -4.87
N PHE A 104 -14.17 8.03 -5.13
CA PHE A 104 -15.63 8.01 -5.23
C PHE A 104 -16.31 8.30 -3.88
N SER A 105 -15.76 7.84 -2.78
CA SER A 105 -16.26 8.20 -1.45
C SER A 105 -16.06 9.69 -1.14
N PHE A 106 -14.97 10.30 -1.61
CA PHE A 106 -14.75 11.75 -1.52
C PHE A 106 -15.72 12.52 -2.41
N TRP A 107 -15.93 12.05 -3.64
CA TRP A 107 -16.86 12.70 -4.57
C TRP A 107 -18.30 12.66 -4.04
N SER A 108 -18.81 11.51 -3.64
CA SER A 108 -20.16 11.37 -3.06
C SER A 108 -20.35 12.14 -1.73
N MET A 109 -19.27 12.49 -1.03
CA MET A 109 -19.34 13.39 0.12
C MET A 109 -19.52 14.85 -0.29
N ARG A 110 -18.96 15.27 -1.43
CA ARG A 110 -19.07 16.65 -1.94
C ARG A 110 -20.34 16.88 -2.75
N ASP A 111 -20.80 15.86 -3.43
CA ASP A 111 -21.94 15.90 -4.33
C ASP A 111 -22.91 14.76 -4.00
N PRO A 112 -24.05 15.07 -3.35
CA PRO A 112 -25.04 14.07 -2.95
C PRO A 112 -25.69 13.31 -4.11
N ASP A 113 -25.67 13.90 -5.32
CA ASP A 113 -26.23 13.28 -6.52
C ASP A 113 -25.33 12.17 -7.09
N VAL A 114 -24.07 12.10 -6.64
CA VAL A 114 -23.12 11.09 -7.05
C VAL A 114 -23.21 9.85 -6.14
N THR A 115 -23.61 8.74 -6.74
CA THR A 115 -23.61 7.45 -6.04
C THR A 115 -22.23 6.81 -6.09
N ASP A 116 -21.70 6.35 -4.94
CA ASP A 116 -20.44 5.61 -4.87
C ASP A 116 -20.59 4.23 -5.55
N PRO A 117 -19.93 3.99 -6.72
CA PRO A 117 -20.08 2.74 -7.46
C PRO A 117 -19.35 1.56 -6.82
N VAL A 118 -18.60 1.80 -5.74
CA VAL A 118 -17.82 0.74 -5.10
C VAL A 118 -18.70 -0.06 -4.16
N PRO A 119 -18.93 -1.37 -4.43
CA PRO A 119 -19.76 -2.18 -3.58
C PRO A 119 -19.13 -2.35 -2.19
N LYS A 120 -19.82 -1.87 -1.18
CA LYS A 120 -19.43 -2.05 0.22
C LYS A 120 -19.86 -3.45 0.63
N GLY A 121 -18.90 -4.34 0.90
CA GLY A 121 -19.17 -5.70 1.35
C GLY A 121 -20.03 -5.72 2.62
N LYS A 122 -20.90 -6.73 2.73
CA LYS A 122 -21.64 -6.99 3.96
C LYS A 122 -20.65 -7.21 5.10
N GLU A 123 -20.99 -6.75 6.30
CA GLU A 123 -20.21 -7.05 7.52
C GLU A 123 -20.13 -8.57 7.68
N THR A 124 -18.94 -9.14 7.46
CA THR A 124 -18.77 -10.59 7.42
C THR A 124 -18.59 -11.24 8.78
N LYS A 125 -18.66 -10.47 9.88
CA LYS A 125 -18.78 -11.03 11.23
C LYS A 125 -19.52 -10.03 12.12
N ARG A 126 -20.77 -10.32 12.39
CA ARG A 126 -21.34 -9.97 13.69
C ARG A 126 -20.58 -10.84 14.69
N LEU A 127 -19.75 -10.22 15.53
CA LEU A 127 -19.27 -10.90 16.73
C LEU A 127 -20.49 -11.44 17.46
N SER A 128 -20.48 -12.72 17.84
CA SER A 128 -21.54 -13.29 18.67
C SER A 128 -21.66 -12.49 19.98
N ALA A 129 -22.82 -12.49 20.61
CA ALA A 129 -23.02 -11.75 21.87
C ALA A 129 -21.94 -12.14 22.91
N GLY A 130 -21.55 -13.42 22.98
CA GLY A 130 -20.52 -13.92 23.89
C GLY A 130 -19.09 -13.43 23.57
N GLU A 131 -18.79 -13.05 22.32
CA GLU A 131 -17.50 -12.44 21.98
C GLU A 131 -17.43 -10.95 22.37
N ARG A 132 -18.56 -10.31 22.67
CA ARG A 132 -18.64 -8.91 23.12
C ARG A 132 -18.47 -8.74 24.62
N ASP A 133 -18.72 -9.79 25.39
CA ASP A 133 -18.67 -9.78 26.88
C ASP A 133 -17.32 -10.20 27.46
N GLY A 134 -16.31 -10.48 26.62
CA GLY A 134 -14.96 -10.79 27.09
C GLY A 134 -14.27 -9.57 27.71
N MET A 135 -13.38 -9.81 28.67
CA MET A 135 -12.57 -8.77 29.36
C MET A 135 -11.86 -7.81 28.38
N LEU A 136 -11.61 -8.22 27.13
CA LEU A 136 -11.00 -7.43 26.06
C LEU A 136 -12.00 -6.90 25.03
N ALA A 137 -13.29 -6.93 25.29
CA ALA A 137 -14.35 -6.48 24.37
C ALA A 137 -14.18 -5.01 23.97
N HIS A 138 -13.63 -4.18 24.85
CA HIS A 138 -13.33 -2.76 24.60
C HIS A 138 -12.14 -2.55 23.63
N VAL A 139 -11.28 -3.57 23.44
CA VAL A 139 -10.13 -3.53 22.52
C VAL A 139 -10.50 -4.08 21.15
N SER A 140 -11.58 -4.86 21.04
CA SER A 140 -12.04 -5.42 19.78
C SER A 140 -12.62 -4.30 18.89
N ARG A 141 -11.84 -3.90 17.88
CA ARG A 141 -12.32 -2.95 16.86
C ARG A 141 -13.35 -3.63 15.98
N ALA A 142 -14.50 -2.98 15.79
CA ALA A 142 -15.47 -3.42 14.80
C ALA A 142 -14.80 -3.68 13.45
N PRO A 143 -15.08 -4.81 12.80
CA PRO A 143 -14.47 -5.14 11.51
C PRO A 143 -14.83 -4.04 10.50
N LYS A 144 -13.82 -3.38 9.95
CA LYS A 144 -14.01 -2.39 8.89
C LYS A 144 -14.64 -3.06 7.67
N ARG A 145 -15.71 -2.50 7.15
CA ARG A 145 -16.31 -2.93 5.88
C ARG A 145 -15.22 -2.92 4.79
N ARG A 146 -14.94 -4.07 4.21
CA ARG A 146 -13.96 -4.19 3.11
C ARG A 146 -14.72 -4.10 1.79
N SER A 147 -14.11 -3.43 0.80
CA SER A 147 -14.65 -3.45 -0.56
C SER A 147 -14.74 -4.90 -1.08
N ALA A 148 -15.87 -5.23 -1.72
CA ALA A 148 -16.07 -6.53 -2.35
C ALA A 148 -15.15 -6.76 -3.55
N LEU A 149 -14.59 -5.68 -4.12
CA LEU A 149 -13.69 -5.73 -5.29
C LEU A 149 -12.26 -6.15 -4.93
N ARG A 150 -11.95 -6.37 -3.66
CA ARG A 150 -10.59 -6.71 -3.25
C ARG A 150 -10.14 -8.07 -3.77
N VAL A 151 -9.00 -8.10 -4.44
CA VAL A 151 -8.32 -9.33 -4.85
C VAL A 151 -7.78 -10.07 -3.63
N ARG A 152 -8.01 -11.39 -3.57
CA ARG A 152 -7.41 -12.23 -2.53
C ARG A 152 -5.90 -12.27 -2.72
N ASP A 153 -5.17 -11.99 -1.64
CA ASP A 153 -3.73 -12.15 -1.57
C ASP A 153 -3.41 -13.33 -0.66
N ALA A 154 -2.64 -14.28 -1.16
CA ALA A 154 -2.20 -15.43 -0.36
C ALA A 154 -1.28 -14.90 0.75
N ARG A 155 -1.66 -15.08 2.02
CA ARG A 155 -0.79 -14.79 3.15
C ARG A 155 0.41 -15.74 3.06
N ARG A 156 1.57 -15.19 2.70
CA ARG A 156 2.83 -15.90 2.82
C ARG A 156 3.37 -15.67 4.22
N LEU A 157 3.85 -16.73 4.85
CA LEU A 157 4.62 -16.58 6.08
C LEU A 157 5.91 -15.82 5.74
N PRO A 158 6.33 -14.86 6.60
CA PRO A 158 7.62 -14.22 6.43
C PRO A 158 8.72 -15.27 6.38
N LYS A 159 9.62 -15.17 5.42
CA LYS A 159 10.86 -15.92 5.44
C LYS A 159 11.81 -15.22 6.41
N THR A 160 12.26 -15.92 7.41
CA THR A 160 13.34 -15.47 8.30
C THR A 160 14.67 -15.94 7.74
N LEU A 161 15.69 -15.12 7.88
CA LEU A 161 17.07 -15.53 7.59
C LEU A 161 17.54 -16.49 8.69
N ASP A 162 18.22 -17.54 8.29
CA ASP A 162 18.94 -18.38 9.25
C ASP A 162 20.30 -17.76 9.62
N GLN A 163 21.00 -18.36 10.59
CA GLN A 163 22.27 -17.82 11.08
C GLN A 163 23.34 -17.79 9.97
N SER A 164 23.38 -18.79 9.11
CA SER A 164 24.36 -18.88 8.02
C SER A 164 24.11 -17.82 6.95
N GLU A 165 22.83 -17.57 6.61
CA GLU A 165 22.43 -16.50 5.69
C GLU A 165 22.77 -15.11 6.23
N VAL A 166 22.61 -14.87 7.55
CA VAL A 166 23.01 -13.63 8.20
C VAL A 166 24.52 -13.42 8.10
N VAL A 167 25.32 -14.44 8.39
CA VAL A 167 26.79 -14.37 8.27
C VAL A 167 27.18 -14.05 6.83
N ALA A 168 26.66 -14.79 5.85
CA ALA A 168 26.94 -14.56 4.44
C ALA A 168 26.55 -13.14 3.97
N LEU A 169 25.41 -12.61 4.48
CA LEU A 169 25.00 -11.24 4.22
C LEU A 169 26.07 -10.24 4.69
N PHE A 170 26.53 -10.37 5.96
CA PHE A 170 27.51 -9.45 6.52
C PHE A 170 28.89 -9.56 5.85
N GLU A 171 29.29 -10.73 5.42
CA GLU A 171 30.54 -10.95 4.64
C GLU A 171 30.47 -10.30 3.26
N SER A 172 29.29 -10.27 2.63
CA SER A 172 29.10 -9.63 1.32
C SER A 172 29.17 -8.11 1.36
N LEU A 173 28.95 -7.49 2.53
CA LEU A 173 28.93 -6.05 2.70
C LEU A 173 30.36 -5.49 2.80
N ARG A 174 30.70 -4.57 1.88
CA ARG A 174 32.07 -4.02 1.75
C ARG A 174 32.33 -2.83 2.64
N THR A 175 31.31 -2.04 2.99
CA THR A 175 31.48 -0.79 3.73
C THR A 175 30.96 -0.92 5.17
N TRP A 176 31.57 -0.20 6.09
CA TRP A 176 31.11 -0.09 7.47
C TRP A 176 29.69 0.50 7.57
N ARG A 177 29.38 1.42 6.66
CA ARG A 177 28.03 2.01 6.55
C ARG A 177 27.00 0.94 6.24
N ASP A 178 27.23 0.09 5.24
CA ASP A 178 26.28 -0.94 4.84
C ASP A 178 26.11 -1.98 5.95
N ARG A 179 27.22 -2.34 6.63
CA ARG A 179 27.20 -3.23 7.80
C ARG A 179 26.40 -2.63 8.96
N ALA A 180 26.56 -1.33 9.24
CA ALA A 180 25.78 -0.65 10.27
C ALA A 180 24.29 -0.63 9.94
N ILE A 181 23.91 -0.28 8.71
CA ILE A 181 22.53 -0.31 8.23
C ILE A 181 21.93 -1.70 8.38
N ALA A 182 22.62 -2.73 7.86
CA ALA A 182 22.15 -4.12 7.96
C ALA A 182 22.05 -4.58 9.42
N GLY A 183 23.03 -4.23 10.26
CA GLY A 183 23.02 -4.56 11.69
C GLY A 183 21.84 -3.97 12.43
N LEU A 184 21.53 -2.71 12.21
CA LEU A 184 20.36 -2.04 12.79
C LEU A 184 19.05 -2.69 12.34
N MET A 185 18.95 -3.10 11.06
CA MET A 185 17.77 -3.76 10.55
C MET A 185 17.63 -5.21 11.07
N VAL A 186 18.72 -5.98 11.11
CA VAL A 186 18.70 -7.42 11.47
C VAL A 186 18.62 -7.59 12.99
N PHE A 187 19.44 -6.89 13.76
CA PHE A 187 19.54 -7.10 15.21
C PHE A 187 18.61 -6.21 16.04
N CYS A 188 18.32 -4.98 15.56
CA CYS A 188 17.43 -4.07 16.26
C CYS A 188 16.00 -4.06 15.67
N GLY A 189 15.76 -4.74 14.55
CA GLY A 189 14.43 -4.80 13.91
C GLY A 189 13.96 -3.47 13.31
N LEU A 190 14.87 -2.53 13.07
CA LEU A 190 14.51 -1.22 12.54
C LEU A 190 14.08 -1.31 11.07
N ARG A 191 13.09 -0.50 10.72
CA ARG A 191 12.68 -0.34 9.31
C ARG A 191 13.68 0.55 8.57
N SER A 192 13.78 0.36 7.27
CA SER A 192 14.68 1.18 6.42
C SER A 192 14.46 2.69 6.59
N ALA A 193 13.22 3.14 6.74
CA ALA A 193 12.93 4.56 6.95
C ALA A 193 13.40 5.05 8.32
N GLU A 194 13.33 4.21 9.34
CA GLU A 194 13.79 4.51 10.71
C GLU A 194 15.32 4.61 10.74
N VAL A 195 16.02 3.66 10.07
CA VAL A 195 17.49 3.69 9.96
C VAL A 195 17.98 4.93 9.18
N LEU A 196 17.29 5.29 8.08
CA LEU A 196 17.67 6.46 7.27
C LEU A 196 17.36 7.81 7.93
N ALA A 197 16.53 7.83 8.95
CA ALA A 197 16.19 9.02 9.72
C ALA A 197 17.06 9.20 10.98
N LEU A 198 17.96 8.26 11.28
CA LEU A 198 18.85 8.38 12.44
C LEU A 198 19.94 9.42 12.20
N ASP A 199 20.10 10.28 13.18
CA ASP A 199 21.22 11.20 13.32
C ASP A 199 22.24 10.71 14.34
N VAL A 200 23.44 11.26 14.32
CA VAL A 200 24.51 10.90 15.28
C VAL A 200 24.08 11.15 16.73
N GLY A 201 23.27 12.19 16.96
CA GLY A 201 22.72 12.51 18.29
C GLY A 201 21.69 11.53 18.84
N ASP A 202 21.17 10.64 17.98
CA ASP A 202 20.22 9.60 18.38
C ASP A 202 20.90 8.32 18.89
N VAL A 203 22.25 8.25 18.81
CA VAL A 203 23.06 7.09 19.18
C VAL A 203 23.80 7.37 20.47
N ASP A 204 23.47 6.70 21.55
CA ASP A 204 24.23 6.71 22.80
C ASP A 204 25.06 5.42 22.90
N ILE A 205 26.36 5.55 22.59
CA ILE A 205 27.29 4.43 22.63
C ILE A 205 27.56 4.00 24.08
N GLY A 206 27.64 4.96 25.01
CA GLY A 206 27.88 4.70 26.42
C GLY A 206 26.71 4.00 27.09
N GLY A 207 25.53 4.49 26.85
CA GLY A 207 24.27 3.91 27.34
C GLY A 207 23.76 2.71 26.54
N ARG A 208 24.35 2.41 25.37
CA ARG A 208 23.95 1.33 24.47
C ARG A 208 22.48 1.39 24.01
N TRP A 209 21.99 2.57 23.71
CA TRP A 209 20.62 2.76 23.24
C TRP A 209 20.57 3.65 21.99
N LEU A 210 19.46 3.52 21.29
CA LEU A 210 19.13 4.30 20.09
C LEU A 210 17.75 4.95 20.28
N LYS A 211 17.65 6.24 19.97
CA LYS A 211 16.37 6.95 19.90
C LYS A 211 15.83 6.87 18.49
N VAL A 212 14.67 6.25 18.30
CA VAL A 212 14.07 6.01 17.00
C VAL A 212 12.71 6.67 16.92
N LEU A 213 12.50 7.48 15.88
CA LEU A 213 11.18 8.05 15.57
C LEU A 213 10.35 6.99 14.82
N GLY A 214 9.33 6.45 15.49
CA GLY A 214 8.43 5.46 14.91
C GLY A 214 7.38 6.07 13.97
N LYS A 215 6.64 5.19 13.27
CA LYS A 215 5.53 5.61 12.42
C LYS A 215 4.37 6.13 13.27
N GLY A 216 4.08 7.43 13.18
CA GLY A 216 2.91 8.04 13.82
C GLY A 216 3.25 9.08 14.91
N ASN A 217 4.50 9.49 15.01
CA ASN A 217 4.86 10.72 15.70
C ASN A 217 4.73 11.91 14.77
#